data_bd6cc8892e9d7d260e2dddb7a6b55bed
#
_entry.id   bd6cc8892e9d7d260e2dddb7a6b55bed
#
_cell.length_a   1.000
_cell.length_b   1.000
_cell.length_c   1.000
_cell.angle_alpha   90.00
_cell.angle_beta   90.00
_cell.angle_gamma   90.00
#
_symmetry.space_group_name_H-M   'P 1'
#
loop_
_entity.id
_entity.type
_entity.pdbx_description
1 polymer ?
#
loop_
_entity_poly.entity_id
_entity_poly.type
_entity_poly.pdbx_seq_one_letter_code
_entity_poly.pdbx_strand_id
1 'polypeptide(L)'
;IDYTFVSQVNNNLISNAIRYATSKVNITYTSNNDGFYLSVSDNGCGFSKNILSKATNPYFTEEENHSEHFGLGLYICKILCEHHGGYLKIKNCSIGAKVTAFFKSLD
;
A
#
# COMPACT_ATOMS: atom_id res chain seq x y z
N ILE A 1 13.98 2.35 -11.79
CA ILE A 1 12.95 2.70 -10.80
C ILE A 1 12.97 4.21 -10.57
N ASP A 2 11.80 4.80 -10.59
CA ASP A 2 11.66 6.23 -10.34
C ASP A 2 11.53 6.46 -8.83
N TYR A 3 12.61 6.95 -8.23
CA TYR A 3 12.66 7.13 -6.78
C TYR A 3 11.68 8.20 -6.26
N THR A 4 11.28 9.12 -7.12
CA THR A 4 10.27 10.11 -6.75
C THR A 4 8.93 9.42 -6.46
N PHE A 5 8.55 8.49 -7.33
CA PHE A 5 7.31 7.73 -7.16
C PHE A 5 7.41 6.76 -5.97
N VAL A 6 8.58 6.13 -5.78
CA VAL A 6 8.80 5.26 -4.62
C VAL A 6 8.63 6.06 -3.33
N SER A 7 9.20 7.26 -3.27
CA SER A 7 9.07 8.13 -2.09
C SER A 7 7.61 8.52 -1.85
N GLN A 8 6.86 8.80 -2.91
CA GLN A 8 5.45 9.15 -2.78
C GLN A 8 4.64 7.98 -2.21
N VAL A 9 4.87 6.77 -2.71
CA VAL A 9 4.21 5.58 -2.20
C VAL A 9 4.59 5.34 -0.75
N ASN A 10 5.88 5.42 -0.44
CA ASN A 10 6.38 5.26 0.92
C ASN A 10 5.68 6.21 1.89
N ASN A 11 5.62 7.49 1.57
CA ASN A 11 5.00 8.49 2.43
C ASN A 11 3.51 8.25 2.61
N ASN A 12 2.82 7.87 1.54
CA ASN A 12 1.39 7.58 1.62
C ASN A 12 1.09 6.37 2.50
N LEU A 13 1.87 5.30 2.33
CA LEU A 13 1.65 4.09 3.13
C LEU A 13 1.96 4.32 4.60
N ILE A 14 3.02 5.06 4.90
CA ILE A 14 3.38 5.37 6.28
C ILE A 14 2.32 6.27 6.91
N SER A 15 1.86 7.29 6.21
CA SER A 15 0.80 8.18 6.71
C SER A 15 -0.47 7.42 7.03
N ASN A 16 -0.87 6.49 6.16
CA ASN A 16 -2.04 5.67 6.40
C ASN A 16 -1.85 4.78 7.64
N ALA A 17 -0.69 4.15 7.75
CA ALA A 17 -0.41 3.27 8.88
C ALA A 17 -0.42 4.03 10.20
N ILE A 18 0.16 5.22 10.23
CA ILE A 18 0.17 6.06 11.44
C ILE A 18 -1.24 6.45 11.83
N ARG A 19 -2.08 6.79 10.84
CA ARG A 19 -3.46 7.20 11.10
C ARG A 19 -4.28 6.09 11.77
N TYR A 20 -4.06 4.84 11.39
CA TYR A 20 -4.90 3.73 11.82
C TYR A 20 -4.26 2.84 12.88
N ALA A 21 -2.96 2.98 13.10
CA ALA A 21 -2.26 2.19 14.11
C ALA A 21 -2.76 2.54 15.52
N THR A 22 -2.79 1.52 16.37
CA THR A 22 -3.06 1.73 17.80
C THR A 22 -1.82 2.28 18.48
N SER A 23 -0.67 1.66 18.24
CA SER A 23 0.58 2.07 18.90
C SER A 23 1.85 1.74 18.13
N LYS A 24 1.76 0.95 17.05
CA LYS A 24 2.97 0.42 16.40
C LYS A 24 2.83 0.38 14.89
N VAL A 25 3.87 0.83 14.20
CA VAL A 25 4.00 0.72 12.75
C VAL A 25 5.36 0.09 12.47
N ASN A 26 5.38 -0.93 11.61
CA ASN A 26 6.61 -1.58 11.15
C ASN A 26 6.79 -1.30 9.67
N ILE A 27 8.01 -0.95 9.29
CA ILE A 27 8.35 -0.65 7.90
C ILE A 27 9.52 -1.54 7.52
N THR A 28 9.38 -2.24 6.40
CA THR A 28 10.42 -3.15 5.90
C THR A 28 10.72 -2.82 4.45
N TYR A 29 12.01 -2.74 4.12
CA TYR A 29 12.49 -2.53 2.76
C TYR A 29 13.31 -3.75 2.36
N THR A 30 13.03 -4.32 1.18
CA THR A 30 13.77 -5.45 0.65
C THR A 30 14.03 -5.23 -0.83
N SER A 31 15.24 -5.54 -1.28
CA SER A 31 15.61 -5.40 -2.69
C SER A 31 16.25 -6.70 -3.15
N ASN A 32 15.91 -7.12 -4.36
CA ASN A 32 16.51 -8.28 -5.00
C ASN A 32 16.55 -8.07 -6.52
N ASN A 33 16.89 -9.14 -7.27
CA ASN A 33 16.99 -9.04 -8.72
C ASN A 33 15.68 -8.72 -9.40
N ASP A 34 14.54 -9.06 -8.78
CA ASP A 34 13.23 -8.79 -9.35
C ASP A 34 12.82 -7.34 -9.17
N GLY A 35 13.25 -6.71 -8.10
CA GLY A 35 12.90 -5.33 -7.84
C GLY A 35 12.97 -4.95 -6.38
N PHE A 36 12.17 -3.94 -6.02
CA PHE A 36 12.15 -3.35 -4.70
C PHE A 36 10.80 -3.58 -4.03
N TYR A 37 10.83 -4.06 -2.79
CA TYR A 37 9.64 -4.30 -1.96
C TYR A 37 9.63 -3.33 -0.79
N LEU A 38 8.48 -2.74 -0.57
CA LEU A 38 8.22 -1.87 0.58
C LEU A 38 7.01 -2.43 1.30
N SER A 39 7.15 -2.79 2.57
CA SER A 39 6.05 -3.28 3.38
C SER A 39 5.83 -2.39 4.58
N VAL A 40 4.58 -2.00 4.81
CA VAL A 40 4.20 -1.19 5.97
C VAL A 40 3.07 -1.92 6.67
N SER A 41 3.25 -2.22 7.95
CA SER A 41 2.23 -2.87 8.76
C SER A 41 1.96 -2.08 10.01
N ASP A 42 0.75 -2.24 10.54
CA ASP A 42 0.33 -1.56 11.77
C ASP A 42 -0.45 -2.53 12.65
N ASN A 43 -0.67 -2.14 13.89
CA ASN A 43 -1.41 -2.91 14.86
C ASN A 43 -2.80 -2.31 15.16
N GLY A 44 -3.38 -1.66 14.16
CA GLY A 44 -4.72 -1.09 14.28
C GLY A 44 -5.83 -2.11 14.07
N CYS A 45 -6.99 -1.62 13.66
CA CYS A 45 -8.17 -2.46 13.46
C CYS A 45 -8.16 -3.25 12.14
N GLY A 46 -7.21 -2.99 11.27
CA GLY A 46 -7.16 -3.63 9.96
C GLY A 46 -8.09 -2.96 8.95
N PHE A 47 -8.07 -3.48 7.73
CA PHE A 47 -8.94 -3.00 6.66
C PHE A 47 -10.32 -3.64 6.77
N SER A 48 -11.36 -2.90 6.40
CA SER A 48 -12.70 -3.45 6.27
C SER A 48 -12.73 -4.46 5.11
N LYS A 49 -13.71 -5.35 5.13
CA LYS A 49 -13.92 -6.29 4.03
C LYS A 49 -14.15 -5.56 2.72
N ASN A 50 -14.83 -4.43 2.79
CA ASN A 50 -15.10 -3.61 1.61
C ASN A 50 -13.83 -3.12 0.96
N ILE A 51 -12.89 -2.59 1.76
CA ILE A 51 -11.60 -2.11 1.25
C ILE A 51 -10.77 -3.27 0.71
N LEU A 52 -10.71 -4.40 1.42
CA LEU A 52 -9.95 -5.56 0.94
C LEU A 52 -10.45 -6.04 -0.41
N SER A 53 -11.77 -6.08 -0.58
CA SER A 53 -12.39 -6.49 -1.83
C SER A 53 -12.08 -5.52 -2.97
N LYS A 54 -12.22 -4.22 -2.71
CA LYS A 54 -12.02 -3.19 -3.72
C LYS A 54 -10.57 -3.04 -4.16
N ALA A 55 -9.64 -3.21 -3.24
CA ALA A 55 -8.22 -3.03 -3.56
C ALA A 55 -7.70 -4.07 -4.55
N THR A 56 -8.36 -5.22 -4.66
CA THR A 56 -8.00 -6.24 -5.66
C THR A 56 -8.78 -6.08 -6.97
N ASN A 57 -9.72 -5.14 -7.01
CA ASN A 57 -10.57 -4.90 -8.17
C ASN A 57 -9.87 -3.93 -9.12
N PRO A 58 -9.69 -4.29 -10.41
CA PRO A 58 -9.08 -3.38 -11.38
C PRO A 58 -9.90 -2.10 -11.62
N TYR A 59 -11.16 -2.09 -11.20
CA TYR A 59 -12.03 -0.91 -11.32
C TYR A 59 -12.12 -0.11 -10.02
N PHE A 60 -11.22 -0.39 -9.09
CA PHE A 60 -11.13 0.37 -7.85
C PHE A 60 -10.85 1.83 -8.16
N THR A 61 -11.77 2.72 -7.80
CA THR A 61 -11.72 4.13 -8.18
C THR A 61 -11.57 5.04 -6.98
N GLU A 62 -11.19 6.29 -7.26
CA GLU A 62 -11.11 7.34 -6.28
C GLU A 62 -12.45 7.54 -5.56
N GLU A 63 -13.56 7.45 -6.28
CA GLU A 63 -14.89 7.61 -5.70
C GLU A 63 -15.19 6.54 -4.67
N GLU A 64 -14.82 5.30 -4.96
CA GLU A 64 -15.02 4.19 -4.06
C GLU A 64 -14.15 4.30 -2.82
N ASN A 65 -12.96 4.86 -2.96
CA ASN A 65 -12.05 5.09 -1.87
C ASN A 65 -12.49 6.18 -0.93
N HIS A 66 -13.15 7.19 -1.48
CA HIS A 66 -13.38 8.45 -0.79
C HIS A 66 -14.12 8.30 0.53
N SER A 67 -15.08 7.41 0.59
CA SER A 67 -15.89 7.22 1.79
C SER A 67 -15.17 6.44 2.90
N GLU A 68 -14.04 5.81 2.60
CA GLU A 68 -13.37 4.91 3.54
C GLU A 68 -12.09 5.47 4.15
N HIS A 69 -11.72 6.68 3.83
CA HIS A 69 -10.51 7.36 4.31
C HIS A 69 -9.16 6.74 3.90
N PHE A 70 -9.15 5.53 3.36
CA PHE A 70 -7.95 4.96 2.74
C PHE A 70 -7.70 5.54 1.37
N GLY A 71 -8.69 6.08 0.87
CA GLY A 71 -8.94 6.93 -0.22
C GLY A 71 -7.93 6.99 -1.32
N LEU A 72 -7.67 8.23 -1.73
CA LEU A 72 -6.75 8.55 -2.81
C LEU A 72 -5.35 7.97 -2.59
N GLY A 73 -4.89 7.89 -1.34
CA GLY A 73 -3.56 7.41 -1.04
C GLY A 73 -3.30 6.00 -1.55
N LEU A 74 -4.18 5.04 -1.24
CA LEU A 74 -4.01 3.66 -1.71
C LEU A 74 -4.19 3.55 -3.20
N TYR A 75 -5.16 4.27 -3.77
CA TYR A 75 -5.39 4.26 -5.21
C TYR A 75 -4.17 4.75 -5.98
N ILE A 76 -3.59 5.86 -5.55
CA ILE A 76 -2.39 6.41 -6.17
C ILE A 76 -1.22 5.43 -6.04
N CYS A 77 -1.04 4.83 -4.87
CA CYS A 77 0.02 3.85 -4.66
C CYS A 77 -0.12 2.66 -5.61
N LYS A 78 -1.34 2.16 -5.78
CA LYS A 78 -1.61 1.06 -6.70
C LYS A 78 -1.22 1.43 -8.13
N ILE A 79 -1.64 2.60 -8.60
CA ILE A 79 -1.33 3.07 -9.94
C ILE A 79 0.18 3.22 -10.14
N LEU A 80 0.88 3.81 -9.19
CA LEU A 80 2.33 4.01 -9.30
C LEU A 80 3.09 2.70 -9.31
N CYS A 81 2.69 1.74 -8.47
CA CYS A 81 3.32 0.42 -8.47
C CYS A 81 3.09 -0.30 -9.79
N GLU A 82 1.87 -0.27 -10.31
CA GLU A 82 1.54 -0.92 -11.58
C GLU A 82 2.26 -0.26 -12.75
N HIS A 83 2.43 1.06 -12.71
CA HIS A 83 3.19 1.78 -13.72
C HIS A 83 4.65 1.29 -13.78
N HIS A 84 5.17 0.83 -12.66
CA HIS A 84 6.52 0.26 -12.58
C HIS A 84 6.57 -1.25 -12.83
N GLY A 85 5.49 -1.82 -13.35
CA GLY A 85 5.41 -3.26 -13.60
C GLY A 85 5.25 -4.09 -12.34
N GLY A 86 4.94 -3.45 -11.23
CA GLY A 86 4.75 -4.10 -9.95
C GLY A 86 3.30 -4.19 -9.52
N TYR A 87 3.09 -4.14 -8.22
CA TYR A 87 1.75 -4.28 -7.65
C TYR A 87 1.66 -3.67 -6.25
N LEU A 88 0.44 -3.48 -5.80
CA LEU A 88 0.13 -3.14 -4.42
C LEU A 88 -0.76 -4.23 -3.87
N LYS A 89 -0.39 -4.80 -2.73
CA LYS A 89 -1.21 -5.80 -2.04
C LYS A 89 -1.55 -5.31 -0.65
N ILE A 90 -2.80 -5.52 -0.25
CA ILE A 90 -3.22 -5.23 1.12
C ILE A 90 -3.76 -6.50 1.75
N LYS A 91 -3.55 -6.64 3.05
CA LYS A 91 -4.12 -7.77 3.80
C LYS A 91 -4.25 -7.40 5.26
N ASN A 92 -5.13 -8.12 5.95
CA ASN A 92 -5.19 -8.07 7.39
C ASN A 92 -4.29 -9.16 7.97
N CYS A 93 -3.63 -8.81 9.06
CA CYS A 93 -2.85 -9.75 9.86
C CYS A 93 -3.70 -10.20 11.05
N SER A 94 -3.15 -11.03 11.93
CA SER A 94 -3.86 -11.40 13.17
C SER A 94 -4.22 -10.16 13.97
N ILE A 95 -3.35 -9.16 13.96
CA ILE A 95 -3.62 -7.84 14.54
C ILE A 95 -3.19 -6.81 13.51
N GLY A 96 -4.16 -5.97 13.08
CA GLY A 96 -3.86 -4.87 12.19
C GLY A 96 -3.80 -5.24 10.72
N ALA A 97 -3.10 -4.43 9.95
CA ALA A 97 -3.05 -4.51 8.51
C ALA A 97 -1.62 -4.45 7.98
N LYS A 98 -1.44 -4.96 6.77
CA LYS A 98 -0.16 -4.89 6.07
C LYS A 98 -0.38 -4.53 4.63
N VAL A 99 0.40 -3.56 4.14
CA VAL A 99 0.40 -3.16 2.74
C VAL A 99 1.79 -3.42 2.18
N THR A 100 1.86 -4.11 1.05
CA THR A 100 3.12 -4.38 0.35
C THR A 100 3.08 -3.75 -1.02
N ALA A 101 4.08 -2.92 -1.31
CA ALA A 101 4.27 -2.30 -2.61
C ALA A 101 5.48 -2.93 -3.27
N PHE A 102 5.32 -3.36 -4.52
CA PHE A 102 6.40 -3.94 -5.30
C PHE A 102 6.63 -3.08 -6.54
N PHE A 103 7.89 -2.73 -6.77
CA PHE A 103 8.35 -1.97 -7.94
C PHE A 103 9.33 -2.88 -8.69
N LYS A 104 8.96 -3.25 -9.91
CA LYS A 104 9.78 -4.16 -10.70
C LYS A 104 11.05 -3.46 -11.18
N SER A 105 12.17 -4.17 -11.10
CA SER A 105 13.43 -3.69 -11.67
C SER A 105 13.33 -3.65 -13.19
N LEU A 106 13.92 -2.61 -13.79
CA LEU A 106 13.97 -2.48 -15.25
C LEU A 106 15.12 -3.25 -15.89
N ASP A 107 16.00 -3.81 -15.09
CA ASP A 107 17.16 -4.54 -15.58
C ASP A 107 16.86 -6.00 -15.88
#